data_94134e50ac6a054d4afc222cc793219b
#
_entry.id   94134e50ac6a054d4afc222cc793219b
#
_cell.length_a   1.000
_cell.length_b   1.000
_cell.length_c   1.000
_cell.angle_alpha   90.00
_cell.angle_beta   90.00
_cell.angle_gamma   90.00
#
_symmetry.space_group_name_H-M   'P 1'
#
loop_
_entity.id
_entity.type
_entity.pdbx_description
1 polymer ?
#
loop_
_entity_poly.entity_id
_entity_poly.type
_entity_poly.pdbx_seq_one_letter_code
_entity_poly.pdbx_strand_id
1 'polypeptide(L)'
;MAEIVLFHHALGQTPGFLAFADELREAGHVVHTPDLFEGKTFSDVNEGVQHAGRELGFDTVRERGRAAAEDLPSEIVYAGFSLGGMPAQELAQTRPGAQGALLFHSAIPASEFGGAWPEGVPLQIHMMENDPWAEEDIPAARELAENEGAELFLYPGNAHLFADSSTADYEREAAALLKERTLAFLDRLDD
;
A
#
# COMPACT_ATOMS: atom_id res chain seq x y z
N MET A 1 -2.12 18.19 -6.93
CA MET A 1 -2.77 17.84 -5.63
C MET A 1 -3.58 16.57 -5.84
N ALA A 2 -3.06 15.43 -5.38
CA ALA A 2 -3.72 14.14 -5.54
C ALA A 2 -4.69 13.85 -4.37
N GLU A 3 -5.75 13.08 -4.65
CA GLU A 3 -6.60 12.46 -3.64
C GLU A 3 -6.21 10.99 -3.51
N ILE A 4 -6.02 10.50 -2.28
CA ILE A 4 -5.40 9.20 -1.99
C ILE A 4 -6.27 8.46 -0.98
N VAL A 5 -6.55 7.18 -1.21
CA VAL A 5 -6.97 6.27 -0.14
C VAL A 5 -5.79 5.39 0.24
N LEU A 6 -5.42 5.44 1.52
CA LEU A 6 -4.27 4.73 2.08
C LEU A 6 -4.74 3.67 3.08
N PHE A 7 -4.51 2.41 2.75
CA PHE A 7 -4.89 1.26 3.58
C PHE A 7 -3.73 0.84 4.48
N HIS A 8 -4.05 0.57 5.75
CA HIS A 8 -3.07 0.20 6.76
C HIS A 8 -2.60 -1.27 6.64
N HIS A 9 -1.45 -1.57 7.23
CA HIS A 9 -0.90 -2.92 7.34
C HIS A 9 -1.59 -3.76 8.43
N ALA A 10 -1.09 -4.98 8.67
CA ALA A 10 -1.66 -5.95 9.62
C ALA A 10 -1.67 -5.48 11.08
N LEU A 11 -0.90 -4.46 11.46
CA LEU A 11 -0.94 -3.90 12.81
C LEU A 11 -2.09 -2.91 13.05
N GLY A 12 -2.89 -2.60 12.03
CA GLY A 12 -3.97 -1.62 12.11
C GLY A 12 -3.48 -0.18 11.92
N GLN A 13 -4.25 0.78 12.36
CA GLN A 13 -3.90 2.20 12.31
C GLN A 13 -2.92 2.58 13.42
N THR A 14 -1.67 2.18 13.26
CA THR A 14 -0.59 2.54 14.19
C THR A 14 -0.30 4.05 14.14
N PRO A 15 0.34 4.60 15.19
CA PRO A 15 0.79 6.00 15.16
C PRO A 15 1.71 6.32 13.98
N GLY A 16 2.60 5.40 13.59
CA GLY A 16 3.52 5.60 12.48
C GLY A 16 2.83 5.58 11.12
N PHE A 17 1.84 4.71 10.92
CA PHE A 17 0.99 4.72 9.73
C PHE A 17 0.23 6.04 9.60
N LEU A 18 -0.39 6.51 10.68
CA LEU A 18 -1.11 7.78 10.67
C LEU A 18 -0.18 8.98 10.46
N ALA A 19 1.03 8.94 11.04
CA ALA A 19 2.04 9.97 10.82
C ALA A 19 2.47 10.05 9.34
N PHE A 20 2.64 8.91 8.66
CA PHE A 20 2.93 8.90 7.23
C PHE A 20 1.79 9.53 6.41
N ALA A 21 0.53 9.23 6.75
CA ALA A 21 -0.62 9.87 6.11
C ALA A 21 -0.64 11.38 6.34
N ASP A 22 -0.29 11.84 7.55
CA ASP A 22 -0.22 13.26 7.88
C ASP A 22 0.90 13.97 7.12
N GLU A 23 2.04 13.33 6.91
CA GLU A 23 3.12 13.87 6.08
C GLU A 23 2.67 14.09 4.61
N LEU A 24 1.87 13.19 4.06
CA LEU A 24 1.28 13.39 2.72
C LEU A 24 0.25 14.53 2.70
N ARG A 25 -0.54 14.69 3.78
CA ARG A 25 -1.48 15.82 3.94
C ARG A 25 -0.74 17.16 4.05
N GLU A 26 0.35 17.19 4.81
CA GLU A 26 1.23 18.36 4.93
C GLU A 26 1.87 18.75 3.60
N ALA A 27 2.12 17.78 2.71
CA ALA A 27 2.57 18.03 1.35
C ALA A 27 1.46 18.54 0.40
N GLY A 28 0.21 18.66 0.89
CA GLY A 28 -0.90 19.24 0.14
C GLY A 28 -1.84 18.25 -0.53
N HIS A 29 -1.72 16.96 -0.23
CA HIS A 29 -2.63 15.94 -0.76
C HIS A 29 -3.83 15.71 0.15
N VAL A 30 -4.93 15.19 -0.40
CA VAL A 30 -6.07 14.69 0.38
C VAL A 30 -5.86 13.21 0.63
N VAL A 31 -5.83 12.80 1.90
CA VAL A 31 -5.55 11.40 2.25
C VAL A 31 -6.66 10.82 3.14
N HIS A 32 -7.34 9.82 2.63
CA HIS A 32 -8.30 9.01 3.37
C HIS A 32 -7.58 7.80 3.98
N THR A 33 -7.82 7.55 5.24
CA THR A 33 -7.23 6.43 5.97
C THR A 33 -8.32 5.57 6.59
N PRO A 34 -9.00 4.72 5.80
CA PRO A 34 -10.04 3.85 6.36
C PRO A 34 -9.46 2.84 7.35
N ASP A 35 -10.19 2.60 8.43
CA ASP A 35 -9.85 1.57 9.41
C ASP A 35 -10.52 0.24 9.04
N LEU A 36 -9.71 -0.71 8.61
CA LEU A 36 -10.17 -2.04 8.22
C LEU A 36 -10.38 -2.98 9.42
N PHE A 37 -9.93 -2.57 10.62
CA PHE A 37 -9.90 -3.38 11.84
C PHE A 37 -10.81 -2.88 12.97
N GLU A 38 -11.66 -1.88 12.71
CA GLU A 38 -12.63 -1.35 13.68
C GLU A 38 -11.97 -0.90 14.99
N GLY A 39 -10.86 -0.20 14.90
CA GLY A 39 -10.11 0.35 16.03
C GLY A 39 -9.10 -0.61 16.64
N LYS A 40 -9.00 -1.85 16.17
CA LYS A 40 -8.00 -2.80 16.69
C LYS A 40 -6.61 -2.48 16.14
N THR A 41 -5.62 -2.51 17.03
CA THR A 41 -4.20 -2.42 16.70
C THR A 41 -3.42 -3.54 17.37
N PHE A 42 -2.31 -3.92 16.77
CA PHE A 42 -1.44 -5.00 17.25
C PHE A 42 0.00 -4.48 17.33
N SER A 43 0.79 -5.06 18.23
CA SER A 43 2.22 -4.79 18.36
C SER A 43 3.10 -5.86 17.70
N ASP A 44 2.50 -6.99 17.34
CA ASP A 44 3.15 -8.13 16.69
C ASP A 44 2.48 -8.43 15.34
N VAL A 45 3.30 -8.56 14.29
CA VAL A 45 2.81 -8.80 12.91
C VAL A 45 2.07 -10.13 12.80
N ASN A 46 2.53 -11.19 13.50
CA ASN A 46 1.84 -12.48 13.47
C ASN A 46 0.42 -12.39 14.06
N GLU A 47 0.25 -11.65 15.17
CA GLU A 47 -1.07 -11.43 15.76
C GLU A 47 -1.99 -10.67 14.81
N GLY A 48 -1.48 -9.62 14.17
CA GLY A 48 -2.24 -8.86 13.18
C GLY A 48 -2.62 -9.68 11.95
N VAL A 49 -1.70 -10.48 11.44
CA VAL A 49 -1.97 -11.39 10.31
C VAL A 49 -2.97 -12.49 10.69
N GLN A 50 -2.88 -13.04 11.92
CA GLN A 50 -3.88 -14.00 12.41
C GLN A 50 -5.27 -13.37 12.52
N HIS A 51 -5.34 -12.14 13.01
CA HIS A 51 -6.60 -11.40 13.06
C HIS A 51 -7.18 -11.20 11.66
N ALA A 52 -6.38 -10.72 10.71
CA ALA A 52 -6.82 -10.48 9.34
C ALA A 52 -7.23 -11.77 8.61
N GLY A 53 -6.46 -12.86 8.78
CA GLY A 53 -6.69 -14.10 8.02
C GLY A 53 -7.68 -15.06 8.67
N ARG A 54 -7.64 -15.22 9.99
CA ARG A 54 -8.45 -16.24 10.70
C ARG A 54 -9.71 -15.69 11.37
N GLU A 55 -9.62 -14.49 11.94
CA GLU A 55 -10.78 -13.90 12.65
C GLU A 55 -11.69 -13.15 11.68
N LEU A 56 -11.12 -12.31 10.80
CA LEU A 56 -11.89 -11.57 9.80
C LEU A 56 -12.06 -12.35 8.49
N GLY A 57 -10.99 -12.94 7.99
CA GLY A 57 -10.84 -13.45 6.64
C GLY A 57 -10.37 -12.36 5.67
N PHE A 58 -9.44 -12.70 4.77
CA PHE A 58 -8.90 -11.75 3.79
C PHE A 58 -9.98 -11.21 2.84
N ASP A 59 -11.02 -11.98 2.54
CA ASP A 59 -12.15 -11.50 1.75
C ASP A 59 -12.89 -10.36 2.45
N THR A 60 -13.06 -10.43 3.77
CA THR A 60 -13.65 -9.35 4.56
C THR A 60 -12.77 -8.09 4.54
N VAL A 61 -11.46 -8.25 4.61
CA VAL A 61 -10.52 -7.11 4.47
C VAL A 61 -10.69 -6.43 3.13
N ARG A 62 -10.78 -7.21 2.04
CA ARG A 62 -11.02 -6.70 0.69
C ARG A 62 -12.39 -6.02 0.57
N GLU A 63 -13.45 -6.63 1.10
CA GLU A 63 -14.80 -6.04 1.13
C GLU A 63 -14.84 -4.70 1.85
N ARG A 64 -14.18 -4.60 3.01
CA ARG A 64 -14.05 -3.34 3.75
C ARG A 64 -13.27 -2.29 2.96
N GLY A 65 -12.21 -2.69 2.25
CA GLY A 65 -11.48 -1.81 1.36
C GLY A 65 -12.35 -1.27 0.21
N ARG A 66 -13.13 -2.14 -0.44
CA ARG A 66 -14.09 -1.73 -1.49
C ARG A 66 -15.16 -0.79 -0.95
N ALA A 67 -15.76 -1.12 0.19
CA ALA A 67 -16.76 -0.28 0.83
C ALA A 67 -16.22 1.09 1.21
N ALA A 68 -14.99 1.16 1.71
CA ALA A 68 -14.34 2.43 2.06
C ALA A 68 -14.10 3.35 0.84
N ALA A 69 -13.96 2.77 -0.36
CA ALA A 69 -13.76 3.51 -1.59
C ALA A 69 -15.08 3.84 -2.34
N GLU A 70 -16.21 3.28 -1.92
CA GLU A 70 -17.47 3.38 -2.67
C GLU A 70 -17.93 4.84 -2.85
N ASP A 71 -17.86 5.63 -1.79
CA ASP A 71 -18.27 7.04 -1.78
C ASP A 71 -17.15 8.02 -2.17
N LEU A 72 -15.93 7.52 -2.44
CA LEU A 72 -14.82 8.35 -2.87
C LEU A 72 -14.85 8.57 -4.39
N PRO A 73 -14.23 9.66 -4.89
CA PRO A 73 -14.10 9.89 -6.31
C PRO A 73 -13.50 8.67 -7.05
N SER A 74 -13.85 8.51 -8.32
CA SER A 74 -13.23 7.46 -9.14
C SER A 74 -11.77 7.80 -9.51
N GLU A 75 -11.50 9.09 -9.69
CA GLU A 75 -10.18 9.64 -10.02
C GLU A 75 -9.36 9.80 -8.74
N ILE A 76 -8.83 8.70 -8.20
CA ILE A 76 -8.11 8.64 -6.92
C ILE A 76 -6.88 7.73 -7.04
N VAL A 77 -5.88 7.97 -6.20
CA VAL A 77 -4.71 7.10 -6.03
C VAL A 77 -5.00 6.07 -4.95
N TYR A 78 -4.75 4.82 -5.26
CA TYR A 78 -4.87 3.70 -4.31
C TYR A 78 -3.51 3.38 -3.72
N ALA A 79 -3.40 3.45 -2.40
CA ALA A 79 -2.16 3.19 -1.69
C ALA A 79 -2.37 2.20 -0.54
N GLY A 80 -1.38 1.37 -0.25
CA GLY A 80 -1.51 0.42 0.85
C GLY A 80 -0.17 -0.10 1.36
N PHE A 81 -0.13 -0.29 2.68
CA PHE A 81 0.99 -0.87 3.40
C PHE A 81 0.77 -2.37 3.63
N SER A 82 1.62 -3.24 3.12
CA SER A 82 1.58 -4.69 3.35
C SER A 82 0.17 -5.27 3.11
N LEU A 83 -0.53 -5.73 4.13
CA LEU A 83 -1.92 -6.19 4.03
C LEU A 83 -2.83 -5.21 3.26
N GLY A 84 -2.65 -3.92 3.50
CA GLY A 84 -3.39 -2.84 2.82
C GLY A 84 -3.09 -2.74 1.33
N GLY A 85 -1.99 -3.31 0.87
CA GLY A 85 -1.67 -3.42 -0.56
C GLY A 85 -2.70 -4.26 -1.33
N MET A 86 -3.32 -5.24 -0.68
CA MET A 86 -4.32 -6.11 -1.31
C MET A 86 -5.57 -5.34 -1.77
N PRO A 87 -6.31 -4.61 -0.91
CA PRO A 87 -7.42 -3.78 -1.38
C PRO A 87 -6.98 -2.63 -2.28
N ALA A 88 -5.80 -2.04 -2.06
CA ALA A 88 -5.28 -0.99 -2.91
C ALA A 88 -5.05 -1.47 -4.35
N GLN A 89 -4.38 -2.60 -4.51
CA GLN A 89 -4.10 -3.18 -5.82
C GLN A 89 -5.39 -3.65 -6.51
N GLU A 90 -6.27 -4.34 -5.77
CA GLU A 90 -7.58 -4.75 -6.32
C GLU A 90 -8.37 -3.56 -6.88
N LEU A 91 -8.49 -2.49 -6.10
CA LEU A 91 -9.23 -1.29 -6.52
C LEU A 91 -8.56 -0.59 -7.70
N ALA A 92 -7.24 -0.48 -7.71
CA ALA A 92 -6.51 0.10 -8.84
C ALA A 92 -6.72 -0.70 -10.13
N GLN A 93 -6.82 -2.03 -10.06
CA GLN A 93 -7.03 -2.88 -11.22
C GLN A 93 -8.49 -2.98 -11.68
N THR A 94 -9.45 -2.87 -10.75
CA THR A 94 -10.85 -3.21 -11.05
C THR A 94 -11.81 -2.02 -11.04
N ARG A 95 -11.48 -0.94 -10.33
CA ARG A 95 -12.33 0.26 -10.28
C ARG A 95 -11.91 1.25 -11.37
N PRO A 96 -12.80 1.60 -12.30
CA PRO A 96 -12.47 2.54 -13.37
C PRO A 96 -12.07 3.92 -12.83
N GLY A 97 -11.11 4.57 -13.46
CA GLY A 97 -10.71 5.95 -13.15
C GLY A 97 -9.50 6.07 -12.21
N ALA A 98 -8.90 4.95 -11.77
CA ALA A 98 -7.69 5.01 -10.93
C ALA A 98 -6.63 5.93 -11.55
N GLN A 99 -6.12 6.86 -10.75
CA GLN A 99 -5.07 7.80 -11.16
C GLN A 99 -3.66 7.21 -11.00
N GLY A 100 -3.51 6.22 -10.12
CA GLY A 100 -2.26 5.53 -9.86
C GLY A 100 -2.37 4.60 -8.68
N ALA A 101 -1.31 3.83 -8.43
CA ALA A 101 -1.20 2.98 -7.26
C ALA A 101 0.19 3.04 -6.62
N LEU A 102 0.20 2.96 -5.29
CA LEU A 102 1.39 2.94 -4.45
C LEU A 102 1.33 1.71 -3.54
N LEU A 103 2.21 0.75 -3.75
CA LEU A 103 2.29 -0.46 -2.96
C LEU A 103 3.55 -0.43 -2.08
N PHE A 104 3.34 -0.43 -0.78
CA PHE A 104 4.40 -0.43 0.21
C PHE A 104 4.47 -1.79 0.89
N HIS A 105 5.61 -2.45 0.83
CA HIS A 105 5.92 -3.71 1.50
C HIS A 105 5.13 -4.95 0.99
N SER A 106 4.47 -4.86 -0.16
CA SER A 106 3.76 -5.99 -0.77
C SER A 106 3.55 -5.79 -2.27
N ALA A 107 3.33 -6.89 -2.98
CA ALA A 107 2.81 -6.90 -4.34
C ALA A 107 2.14 -8.26 -4.61
N ILE A 108 1.08 -8.25 -5.38
CA ILE A 108 0.30 -9.44 -5.71
C ILE A 108 0.31 -9.60 -7.24
N PRO A 109 0.37 -10.83 -7.79
CA PRO A 109 0.26 -11.03 -9.23
C PRO A 109 -1.02 -10.37 -9.77
N ALA A 110 -0.92 -9.64 -10.88
CA ALA A 110 -2.08 -8.95 -11.49
C ALA A 110 -3.22 -9.91 -11.82
N SER A 111 -2.90 -11.18 -12.10
CA SER A 111 -3.87 -12.25 -12.37
C SER A 111 -4.86 -12.52 -11.23
N GLU A 112 -4.50 -12.21 -9.98
CA GLU A 112 -5.37 -12.42 -8.81
C GLU A 112 -6.56 -11.45 -8.80
N PHE A 113 -6.47 -10.33 -9.51
CA PHE A 113 -7.52 -9.30 -9.57
C PHE A 113 -8.06 -9.07 -10.99
N GLY A 114 -8.19 -10.15 -11.75
CA GLY A 114 -8.89 -10.11 -13.03
C GLY A 114 -8.02 -9.94 -14.26
N GLY A 115 -6.70 -10.01 -14.16
CA GLY A 115 -5.80 -10.08 -15.29
C GLY A 115 -4.72 -9.01 -15.33
N ALA A 116 -4.50 -8.38 -16.48
CA ALA A 116 -3.46 -7.39 -16.67
C ALA A 116 -3.68 -6.10 -15.86
N TRP A 117 -2.60 -5.38 -15.60
CA TRP A 117 -2.67 -4.04 -15.02
C TRP A 117 -3.38 -3.08 -16.00
N PRO A 118 -4.23 -2.15 -15.53
CA PRO A 118 -4.92 -1.22 -16.43
C PRO A 118 -3.96 -0.31 -17.17
N GLU A 119 -4.15 -0.18 -18.48
CA GLU A 119 -3.34 0.69 -19.33
C GLU A 119 -3.44 2.16 -18.86
N GLY A 120 -2.30 2.82 -18.72
CA GLY A 120 -2.24 4.23 -18.33
C GLY A 120 -2.36 4.50 -16.83
N VAL A 121 -2.52 3.48 -15.98
CA VAL A 121 -2.51 3.63 -14.52
C VAL A 121 -1.07 3.40 -14.01
N PRO A 122 -0.34 4.44 -13.61
CA PRO A 122 1.02 4.27 -13.10
C PRO A 122 1.05 3.54 -11.77
N LEU A 123 2.08 2.74 -11.57
CA LEU A 123 2.30 1.91 -10.38
C LEU A 123 3.71 2.12 -9.83
N GLN A 124 3.80 2.34 -8.53
CA GLN A 124 5.09 2.37 -7.83
C GLN A 124 5.07 1.38 -6.66
N ILE A 125 6.14 0.59 -6.53
CA ILE A 125 6.26 -0.48 -5.54
C ILE A 125 7.54 -0.29 -4.72
N HIS A 126 7.44 -0.41 -3.40
CA HIS A 126 8.55 -0.26 -2.47
C HIS A 126 8.65 -1.45 -1.54
N MET A 127 9.79 -2.15 -1.54
CA MET A 127 10.01 -3.36 -0.72
C MET A 127 11.46 -3.44 -0.26
N MET A 128 11.73 -4.14 0.84
CA MET A 128 13.09 -4.54 1.21
C MET A 128 13.47 -5.83 0.47
N GLU A 129 14.75 -5.92 0.05
CA GLU A 129 15.25 -7.05 -0.77
C GLU A 129 15.14 -8.41 -0.09
N ASN A 130 15.29 -8.43 1.24
CA ASN A 130 15.34 -9.66 2.03
C ASN A 130 14.25 -9.69 3.10
N ASP A 131 13.12 -9.04 2.86
CA ASP A 131 11.98 -9.04 3.76
C ASP A 131 11.35 -10.44 3.82
N PRO A 132 11.38 -11.12 5.00
CA PRO A 132 10.86 -12.49 5.11
C PRO A 132 9.33 -12.57 4.98
N TRP A 133 8.61 -11.46 5.17
CA TRP A 133 7.15 -11.42 4.99
C TRP A 133 6.74 -11.20 3.53
N ALA A 134 7.64 -10.68 2.71
CA ALA A 134 7.38 -10.34 1.33
C ALA A 134 8.19 -11.20 0.34
N GLU A 135 8.80 -12.29 0.79
CA GLU A 135 9.60 -13.18 -0.06
C GLU A 135 8.80 -13.73 -1.26
N GLU A 136 7.53 -14.05 -1.04
CA GLU A 136 6.62 -14.52 -2.09
C GLU A 136 6.11 -13.39 -2.99
N ASP A 137 6.14 -12.14 -2.52
CA ASP A 137 5.64 -10.96 -3.23
C ASP A 137 6.70 -10.36 -4.18
N ILE A 138 7.99 -10.55 -3.91
CA ILE A 138 9.08 -10.01 -4.74
C ILE A 138 9.01 -10.48 -6.20
N PRO A 139 8.75 -11.78 -6.51
CA PRO A 139 8.53 -12.21 -7.87
C PRO A 139 7.37 -11.49 -8.56
N ALA A 140 6.26 -11.28 -7.88
CA ALA A 140 5.11 -10.53 -8.41
C ALA A 140 5.46 -9.06 -8.67
N ALA A 141 6.20 -8.42 -7.76
CA ALA A 141 6.68 -7.05 -7.95
C ALA A 141 7.59 -6.92 -9.18
N ARG A 142 8.48 -7.88 -9.39
CA ARG A 142 9.34 -7.91 -10.59
C ARG A 142 8.53 -8.13 -11.87
N GLU A 143 7.55 -9.03 -11.84
CA GLU A 143 6.66 -9.26 -12.97
C GLU A 143 5.87 -7.99 -13.34
N LEU A 144 5.34 -7.28 -12.35
CA LEU A 144 4.65 -6.00 -12.55
C LEU A 144 5.60 -4.93 -13.13
N ALA A 145 6.86 -4.89 -12.70
CA ALA A 145 7.85 -3.98 -13.25
C ALA A 145 8.22 -4.32 -14.71
N GLU A 146 8.41 -5.60 -15.03
CA GLU A 146 8.84 -6.06 -16.35
C GLU A 146 7.71 -6.00 -17.39
N ASN A 147 6.50 -6.37 -17.01
CA ASN A 147 5.38 -6.54 -17.94
C ASN A 147 4.42 -5.35 -17.97
N GLU A 148 4.26 -4.66 -16.85
CA GLU A 148 3.25 -3.60 -16.68
C GLU A 148 3.89 -2.21 -16.49
N GLY A 149 5.22 -2.13 -16.45
CA GLY A 149 5.94 -0.86 -16.34
C GLY A 149 5.92 -0.23 -14.94
N ALA A 150 5.70 -1.01 -13.89
CA ALA A 150 5.76 -0.50 -12.53
C ALA A 150 7.17 0.00 -12.17
N GLU A 151 7.24 1.10 -11.43
CA GLU A 151 8.49 1.56 -10.81
C GLU A 151 8.75 0.72 -9.55
N LEU A 152 9.68 -0.20 -9.61
CA LEU A 152 10.04 -1.06 -8.47
C LEU A 152 11.30 -0.54 -7.77
N PHE A 153 11.18 -0.24 -6.47
CA PHE A 153 12.28 0.13 -5.60
C PHE A 153 12.52 -0.95 -4.54
N LEU A 154 13.64 -1.63 -4.66
CA LEU A 154 14.13 -2.58 -3.67
C LEU A 154 15.18 -1.90 -2.80
N TYR A 155 14.95 -1.89 -1.49
CA TYR A 155 15.85 -1.29 -0.50
C TYR A 155 16.73 -2.37 0.14
N PRO A 156 18.00 -2.10 0.42
CA PRO A 156 18.83 -3.03 1.17
C PRO A 156 18.28 -3.24 2.58
N GLY A 157 18.12 -4.49 2.99
CA GLY A 157 17.64 -4.83 4.33
C GLY A 157 16.55 -5.89 4.34
N ASN A 158 15.99 -6.13 5.52
CA ASN A 158 15.01 -7.18 5.78
C ASN A 158 13.84 -6.73 6.67
N ALA A 159 13.72 -5.44 6.95
CA ALA A 159 12.66 -4.89 7.79
C ALA A 159 11.34 -4.82 7.01
N HIS A 160 10.30 -5.48 7.49
CA HIS A 160 9.01 -5.54 6.77
C HIS A 160 8.32 -4.18 6.74
N LEU A 161 8.07 -3.57 7.91
CA LEU A 161 7.34 -2.30 8.01
C LEU A 161 8.29 -1.11 8.17
N PHE A 162 9.35 -1.05 7.35
CA PHE A 162 10.42 -0.07 7.51
C PHE A 162 9.98 1.39 7.39
N ALA A 163 8.81 1.67 6.82
CA ALA A 163 8.28 3.03 6.68
C ALA A 163 7.32 3.44 7.82
N ASP A 164 7.00 2.53 8.75
CA ASP A 164 6.18 2.85 9.93
C ASP A 164 7.08 3.24 11.11
N SER A 165 7.08 4.53 11.45
CA SER A 165 7.95 5.12 12.49
C SER A 165 7.64 4.64 13.92
N SER A 166 6.55 3.93 14.14
CA SER A 166 6.15 3.40 15.45
C SER A 166 6.48 1.92 15.64
N THR A 167 7.04 1.26 14.64
CA THR A 167 7.44 -0.15 14.72
C THR A 167 8.93 -0.32 14.97
N ALA A 168 9.32 -1.51 15.44
CA ALA A 168 10.72 -1.88 15.61
C ALA A 168 11.46 -2.03 14.26
N ASP A 169 10.72 -2.22 13.18
CA ASP A 169 11.23 -2.38 11.82
C ASP A 169 11.60 -1.05 11.15
N TYR A 170 11.33 0.09 11.81
CA TYR A 170 11.54 1.40 11.21
C TYR A 170 12.99 1.66 10.82
N GLU A 171 13.20 1.93 9.54
CA GLU A 171 14.50 2.29 8.96
C GLU A 171 14.44 3.72 8.41
N ARG A 172 14.96 4.67 9.18
CA ARG A 172 14.83 6.12 8.92
C ARG A 172 15.23 6.52 7.50
N GLU A 173 16.38 6.04 7.01
CA GLU A 173 16.92 6.44 5.71
C GLU A 173 16.07 5.84 4.57
N ALA A 174 15.71 4.57 4.67
CA ALA A 174 14.84 3.91 3.70
C ALA A 174 13.44 4.52 3.68
N ALA A 175 12.87 4.83 4.86
CA ALA A 175 11.57 5.48 4.98
C ALA A 175 11.57 6.90 4.37
N ALA A 176 12.64 7.67 4.60
CA ALA A 176 12.77 9.00 4.02
C ALA A 176 12.85 8.95 2.49
N LEU A 177 13.61 8.01 1.93
CA LEU A 177 13.74 7.82 0.49
C LEU A 177 12.43 7.31 -0.13
N LEU A 178 11.72 6.39 0.54
CA LEU A 178 10.39 5.95 0.13
C LEU A 178 9.43 7.14 0.04
N LYS A 179 9.39 7.98 1.06
CA LYS A 179 8.54 9.18 1.09
C LYS A 179 8.89 10.16 -0.04
N GLU A 180 10.17 10.46 -0.24
CA GLU A 180 10.63 11.33 -1.34
C GLU A 180 10.13 10.81 -2.70
N ARG A 181 10.29 9.51 -2.97
CA ARG A 181 9.85 8.87 -4.20
C ARG A 181 8.32 8.87 -4.35
N THR A 182 7.62 8.65 -3.25
CA THR A 182 6.15 8.73 -3.19
C THR A 182 5.65 10.12 -3.57
N LEU A 183 6.23 11.17 -2.99
CA LEU A 183 5.85 12.55 -3.32
C LEU A 183 6.17 12.88 -4.77
N ALA A 184 7.35 12.49 -5.27
CA ALA A 184 7.71 12.67 -6.67
C ALA A 184 6.77 11.90 -7.63
N PHE A 185 6.27 10.74 -7.23
CA PHE A 185 5.25 10.01 -7.99
C PHE A 185 3.93 10.80 -8.03
N LEU A 186 3.46 11.28 -6.90
CA LEU A 186 2.21 12.04 -6.79
C LEU A 186 2.26 13.36 -7.56
N ASP A 187 3.40 14.05 -7.55
CA ASP A 187 3.60 15.29 -8.31
C ASP A 187 3.45 15.07 -9.83
N ARG A 188 3.91 13.92 -10.35
CA ARG A 188 3.79 13.58 -11.78
C ARG A 188 2.35 13.26 -12.22
N LEU A 189 1.46 12.93 -11.29
CA LEU A 189 0.04 12.69 -11.60
C LEU A 189 -0.74 14.01 -11.80
N ASP A 190 -0.18 15.11 -11.34
CA ASP A 190 -0.80 16.44 -11.41
C ASP A 190 -0.45 17.19 -12.73
N ASP A 191 0.51 16.65 -13.52
CA ASP A 191 0.95 17.23 -14.81
C ASP A 191 0.13 16.68 -15.99
#